data_9ecc17e9a757e402d6cadfa8fb5b3b29
#
_entry.id   9ecc17e9a757e402d6cadfa8fb5b3b29
#
_cell.length_a   1.000
_cell.length_b   1.000
_cell.length_c   1.000
_cell.angle_alpha   90.00
_cell.angle_beta   90.00
_cell.angle_gamma   90.00
#
_symmetry.space_group_name_H-M   'P 1'
#
loop_
_entity.id
_entity.type
_entity.pdbx_description
1 polymer ?
#
loop_
_entity_poly.entity_id
_entity_poly.type
_entity_poly.pdbx_seq_one_letter_code
_entity_poly.pdbx_strand_id
1 'polypeptide(L)'
;LKKLNSIPLVVFVTAYDEFAIKAFEVNAFDYLLKPIDVSRLNETLEKLRIHEENDFESSNTILNDRKKRPLTIDDRVFIKDGEKCYYVKLEEIRMFESDGNYVKVFFGKNRPLILRSLNSFEDRLDQDHFFRANRKFIINLNWIENIENWFNGGLQVELKGGEKIEISRRQAIRFKEMLSL
;
A
#
# COMPACT_ATOMS: atom_id res chain seq x y z
N LEU A 1 -17.42 -6.69 -10.49
CA LEU A 1 -16.12 -7.06 -9.94
C LEU A 1 -16.18 -7.55 -8.47
N LYS A 2 -17.20 -7.20 -7.69
CA LYS A 2 -17.34 -7.60 -6.26
C LYS A 2 -17.61 -9.10 -6.00
N LYS A 3 -17.71 -9.95 -7.05
CA LYS A 3 -17.99 -11.40 -6.92
C LYS A 3 -16.82 -12.30 -7.35
N LEU A 4 -15.65 -11.72 -7.62
CA LEU A 4 -14.46 -12.49 -8.03
C LEU A 4 -13.61 -12.78 -6.79
N ASN A 5 -13.11 -14.01 -6.69
CA ASN A 5 -12.19 -14.45 -5.63
C ASN A 5 -10.80 -13.77 -5.73
N SER A 6 -10.51 -13.17 -6.88
CA SER A 6 -9.35 -12.29 -7.11
C SER A 6 -9.81 -11.08 -7.92
N ILE A 7 -9.30 -9.90 -7.59
CA ILE A 7 -9.58 -8.68 -8.34
C ILE A 7 -8.63 -8.65 -9.54
N PRO A 8 -9.15 -8.71 -10.79
CA PRO A 8 -8.28 -8.67 -11.96
C PRO A 8 -7.64 -7.29 -12.11
N LEU A 9 -6.43 -7.26 -12.65
CA LEU A 9 -5.82 -6.03 -13.11
C LEU A 9 -6.57 -5.54 -14.35
N VAL A 10 -7.03 -4.30 -14.31
CA VAL A 10 -7.85 -3.71 -15.37
C VAL A 10 -7.05 -2.66 -16.11
N VAL A 11 -6.86 -2.86 -17.43
CA VAL A 11 -6.31 -1.85 -18.33
C VAL A 11 -7.43 -1.34 -19.23
N PHE A 12 -7.66 -0.03 -19.23
CA PHE A 12 -8.63 0.56 -20.15
C PHE A 12 -7.95 0.89 -21.50
N VAL A 13 -8.62 0.54 -22.59
CA VAL A 13 -8.20 0.88 -23.96
C VAL A 13 -9.33 1.62 -24.65
N THR A 14 -9.16 2.89 -24.93
CA THR A 14 -10.24 3.76 -25.44
C THR A 14 -9.71 4.85 -26.38
N ALA A 15 -10.63 5.45 -27.17
CA ALA A 15 -10.34 6.61 -27.99
C ALA A 15 -10.52 7.95 -27.23
N TYR A 16 -11.00 7.93 -25.99
CA TYR A 16 -11.33 9.11 -25.21
C TYR A 16 -10.28 9.35 -24.15
N ASP A 17 -9.69 10.53 -24.09
CA ASP A 17 -8.71 10.96 -23.10
C ASP A 17 -9.35 11.49 -21.81
N GLU A 18 -10.54 12.04 -21.91
CA GLU A 18 -11.29 12.66 -20.79
C GLU A 18 -11.62 11.70 -19.63
N PHE A 19 -11.60 10.38 -19.87
CA PHE A 19 -11.87 9.37 -18.87
C PHE A 19 -10.64 8.85 -18.14
N ALA A 20 -9.43 9.34 -18.45
CA ALA A 20 -8.20 8.92 -17.79
C ALA A 20 -8.26 9.17 -16.28
N ILE A 21 -8.80 10.30 -15.84
CA ILE A 21 -8.96 10.62 -14.41
C ILE A 21 -9.93 9.63 -13.74
N LYS A 22 -11.03 9.29 -14.40
CA LYS A 22 -12.00 8.30 -13.87
C LYS A 22 -11.43 6.88 -13.79
N ALA A 23 -10.60 6.50 -14.76
CA ALA A 23 -9.88 5.23 -14.72
C ALA A 23 -8.95 5.18 -13.48
N PHE A 24 -8.31 6.28 -13.15
CA PHE A 24 -7.50 6.44 -11.94
C PHE A 24 -8.33 6.30 -10.65
N GLU A 25 -9.51 6.92 -10.60
CA GLU A 25 -10.43 6.86 -9.45
C GLU A 25 -10.93 5.43 -9.15
N VAL A 26 -11.06 4.59 -10.19
CA VAL A 26 -11.45 3.18 -10.06
C VAL A 26 -10.26 2.23 -9.91
N ASN A 27 -9.05 2.76 -9.68
CA ASN A 27 -7.81 1.99 -9.53
C ASN A 27 -7.53 1.07 -10.73
N ALA A 28 -7.69 1.58 -11.96
CA ALA A 28 -7.24 0.88 -13.15
C ALA A 28 -5.71 0.69 -13.12
N PHE A 29 -5.24 -0.45 -13.60
CA PHE A 29 -3.81 -0.74 -13.67
C PHE A 29 -3.08 0.20 -14.64
N ASP A 30 -3.69 0.44 -15.82
CA ASP A 30 -3.20 1.40 -16.79
C ASP A 30 -4.33 1.90 -17.71
N TYR A 31 -4.04 2.91 -18.53
CA TYR A 31 -4.96 3.53 -19.45
C TYR A 31 -4.25 3.80 -20.78
N LEU A 32 -4.76 3.20 -21.88
CA LEU A 32 -4.18 3.31 -23.21
C LEU A 32 -5.14 4.02 -24.15
N LEU A 33 -4.65 5.04 -24.85
CA LEU A 33 -5.42 5.74 -25.87
C LEU A 33 -5.28 5.05 -27.24
N LYS A 34 -6.37 5.00 -28.00
CA LYS A 34 -6.35 4.61 -29.42
C LYS A 34 -6.02 5.84 -30.30
N PRO A 35 -5.16 5.70 -31.33
CA PRO A 35 -4.42 4.50 -31.73
C PRO A 35 -3.36 4.13 -30.69
N ILE A 36 -3.23 2.83 -30.38
CA ILE A 36 -2.32 2.36 -29.33
C ILE A 36 -0.88 2.54 -29.83
N ASP A 37 -0.10 3.32 -29.12
CA ASP A 37 1.34 3.37 -29.30
C ASP A 37 2.00 2.09 -28.81
N VAL A 38 2.84 1.47 -29.65
CA VAL A 38 3.47 0.19 -29.36
C VAL A 38 4.43 0.28 -28.17
N SER A 39 5.14 1.40 -28.02
CA SER A 39 6.05 1.61 -26.91
C SER A 39 5.28 1.70 -25.61
N ARG A 40 4.16 2.43 -25.59
CA ARG A 40 3.28 2.58 -24.43
C ARG A 40 2.61 1.26 -24.04
N LEU A 41 2.21 0.45 -25.03
CA LEU A 41 1.70 -0.91 -24.77
C LEU A 41 2.78 -1.80 -24.14
N ASN A 42 4.00 -1.76 -24.67
CA ASN A 42 5.11 -2.54 -24.11
C ASN A 42 5.45 -2.12 -22.67
N GLU A 43 5.43 -0.83 -22.36
CA GLU A 43 5.57 -0.35 -20.98
C GLU A 43 4.51 -0.93 -20.06
N THR A 44 3.25 -0.95 -20.51
CA THR A 44 2.14 -1.53 -19.73
C THR A 44 2.32 -3.03 -19.53
N LEU A 45 2.72 -3.75 -20.58
CA LEU A 45 2.99 -5.20 -20.51
C LEU A 45 4.17 -5.51 -19.60
N GLU A 46 5.22 -4.71 -19.65
CA GLU A 46 6.38 -4.89 -18.76
C GLU A 46 6.02 -4.63 -17.30
N LYS A 47 5.19 -3.63 -17.03
CA LYS A 47 4.64 -3.39 -15.69
C LYS A 47 3.80 -4.58 -15.20
N LEU A 48 2.96 -5.17 -16.07
CA LEU A 48 2.16 -6.35 -15.75
C LEU A 48 3.06 -7.55 -15.46
N ARG A 49 4.09 -7.77 -16.28
CA ARG A 49 5.05 -8.85 -16.09
C ARG A 49 5.80 -8.73 -14.76
N ILE A 50 6.29 -7.54 -14.44
CA ILE A 50 6.93 -7.27 -13.14
C ILE A 50 5.95 -7.50 -11.99
N HIS A 51 4.68 -7.18 -12.18
CA HIS A 51 3.64 -7.46 -11.19
C HIS A 51 3.42 -8.96 -11.01
N GLU A 52 3.34 -9.73 -12.09
CA GLU A 52 3.22 -11.19 -12.06
C GLU A 52 4.48 -11.86 -11.50
N GLU A 53 5.68 -11.42 -11.88
CA GLU A 53 6.94 -11.95 -11.36
C GLU A 53 7.07 -11.70 -9.85
N ASN A 54 6.67 -10.56 -9.36
CA ASN A 54 6.60 -10.29 -7.93
C ASN A 54 5.54 -11.14 -7.20
N ASP A 55 4.45 -11.51 -7.88
CA ASP A 55 3.47 -12.46 -7.37
C ASP A 55 3.94 -13.92 -7.53
N PHE A 56 4.78 -14.24 -8.55
CA PHE A 56 5.27 -15.58 -8.87
C PHE A 56 6.55 -15.95 -8.11
N GLU A 57 7.51 -15.04 -7.91
CA GLU A 57 8.63 -15.25 -6.98
C GLU A 57 8.14 -15.42 -5.53
N SER A 58 6.94 -14.92 -5.27
CA SER A 58 6.19 -15.28 -4.07
C SER A 58 5.66 -16.73 -4.09
N SER A 59 5.73 -17.47 -5.19
CA SER A 59 5.01 -18.75 -5.35
C SER A 59 5.89 -20.00 -5.35
N ASN A 60 7.21 -19.91 -5.43
CA ASN A 60 8.07 -21.10 -5.47
C ASN A 60 9.08 -21.16 -4.34
N THR A 61 9.00 -22.24 -3.62
CA THR A 61 9.97 -22.95 -2.78
C THR A 61 9.93 -22.67 -1.28
N ILE A 62 9.52 -23.71 -0.50
CA ILE A 62 9.78 -23.93 0.96
C ILE A 62 9.26 -22.84 1.94
N LEU A 63 8.66 -21.74 1.44
CA LEU A 63 8.17 -20.63 2.25
C LEU A 63 6.64 -20.61 2.41
N ASN A 64 5.92 -21.67 2.02
CA ASN A 64 4.45 -21.69 2.08
C ASN A 64 3.88 -21.58 3.50
N ASP A 65 4.65 -21.94 4.52
CA ASP A 65 4.21 -21.74 5.91
C ASP A 65 4.40 -20.30 6.41
N ARG A 66 5.42 -19.58 5.91
CA ARG A 66 5.63 -18.17 6.24
C ARG A 66 4.64 -17.21 5.55
N LYS A 67 4.04 -17.61 4.42
CA LYS A 67 3.03 -16.79 3.72
C LYS A 67 1.67 -16.75 4.42
N LYS A 68 1.37 -17.68 5.29
CA LYS A 68 0.08 -17.76 6.00
C LYS A 68 0.04 -16.99 7.31
N ARG A 69 1.20 -16.64 7.90
CA ARG A 69 1.22 -15.84 9.11
C ARG A 69 1.34 -14.34 8.81
N PRO A 70 0.70 -13.47 9.61
CA PRO A 70 0.99 -12.04 9.56
C PRO A 70 2.48 -11.76 9.74
N LEU A 71 2.98 -10.73 9.07
CA LEU A 71 4.34 -10.25 9.25
C LEU A 71 4.43 -9.51 10.59
N THR A 72 5.31 -9.97 11.47
CA THR A 72 5.54 -9.35 12.78
C THR A 72 6.52 -8.17 12.66
N ILE A 73 6.56 -7.36 13.71
CA ILE A 73 7.43 -6.17 13.78
C ILE A 73 8.92 -6.50 13.59
N ASP A 74 9.35 -7.71 13.98
CA ASP A 74 10.72 -8.19 13.88
C ASP A 74 11.08 -8.75 12.50
N ASP A 75 10.08 -9.01 11.66
CA ASP A 75 10.31 -9.54 10.32
C ASP A 75 11.00 -8.51 9.43
N ARG A 76 11.87 -9.00 8.55
CA ARG A 76 12.50 -8.19 7.51
C ARG A 76 11.77 -8.35 6.19
N VAL A 77 11.59 -7.26 5.49
CA VAL A 77 10.96 -7.22 4.18
C VAL A 77 11.94 -6.73 3.12
N PHE A 78 11.85 -7.33 1.95
CA PHE A 78 12.59 -6.89 0.78
C PHE A 78 11.71 -5.91 -0.03
N ILE A 79 12.27 -4.74 -0.31
CA ILE A 79 11.60 -3.68 -1.07
C ILE A 79 12.49 -3.36 -2.27
N LYS A 80 11.94 -3.48 -3.49
CA LYS A 80 12.60 -3.08 -4.74
C LYS A 80 11.91 -1.83 -5.28
N ASP A 81 12.70 -0.82 -5.59
CA ASP A 81 12.26 0.43 -6.22
C ASP A 81 13.23 0.78 -7.36
N GLY A 82 12.85 0.42 -8.58
CA GLY A 82 13.74 0.48 -9.74
C GLY A 82 14.98 -0.41 -9.56
N GLU A 83 16.17 0.18 -9.63
CA GLU A 83 17.45 -0.51 -9.42
C GLU A 83 17.84 -0.63 -7.94
N LYS A 84 17.15 0.09 -7.04
CA LYS A 84 17.46 0.09 -5.61
C LYS A 84 16.72 -1.03 -4.90
N CYS A 85 17.46 -1.74 -4.06
CA CYS A 85 16.92 -2.80 -3.22
C CYS A 85 17.17 -2.46 -1.75
N TYR A 86 16.14 -2.67 -0.93
CA TYR A 86 16.19 -2.42 0.50
C TYR A 86 15.81 -3.69 1.24
N TYR A 87 16.54 -4.02 2.29
CA TYR A 87 16.21 -5.12 3.20
C TYR A 87 16.07 -4.54 4.60
N VAL A 88 14.83 -4.24 4.99
CA VAL A 88 14.49 -3.41 6.15
C VAL A 88 13.61 -4.20 7.12
N LYS A 89 13.81 -4.01 8.43
CA LYS A 89 12.89 -4.53 9.44
C LYS A 89 11.58 -3.75 9.43
N LEU A 90 10.46 -4.43 9.71
CA LEU A 90 9.17 -3.76 9.82
C LEU A 90 9.12 -2.74 10.97
N GLU A 91 9.87 -2.95 12.04
CA GLU A 91 10.01 -1.98 13.13
C GLU A 91 10.55 -0.61 12.68
N GLU A 92 11.38 -0.59 11.63
CA GLU A 92 11.97 0.63 11.08
C GLU A 92 11.01 1.42 10.16
N ILE A 93 9.93 0.77 9.72
CA ILE A 93 8.94 1.38 8.83
C ILE A 93 7.93 2.15 9.68
N ARG A 94 7.85 3.48 9.44
CA ARG A 94 6.96 4.37 10.17
C ARG A 94 5.53 4.29 9.67
N MET A 95 5.37 4.26 8.34
CA MET A 95 4.05 4.24 7.72
C MET A 95 4.12 3.79 6.25
N PHE A 96 2.97 3.44 5.73
CA PHE A 96 2.69 3.18 4.32
C PHE A 96 1.66 4.17 3.83
N GLU A 97 1.90 4.77 2.66
CA GLU A 97 1.00 5.73 2.01
C GLU A 97 0.57 5.21 0.65
N SER A 98 -0.74 5.21 0.39
CA SER A 98 -1.28 4.95 -0.95
C SER A 98 -0.98 6.12 -1.88
N ASP A 99 -0.32 5.85 -3.01
CA ASP A 99 0.02 6.81 -4.05
C ASP A 99 -0.36 6.24 -5.42
N GLY A 100 -1.60 6.44 -5.82
CA GLY A 100 -2.17 5.81 -7.02
C GLY A 100 -2.17 4.29 -6.91
N ASN A 101 -1.52 3.62 -7.86
CA ASN A 101 -1.36 2.16 -7.87
C ASN A 101 -0.16 1.67 -7.03
N TYR A 102 0.54 2.59 -6.39
CA TYR A 102 1.71 2.29 -5.60
C TYR A 102 1.45 2.50 -4.11
N VAL A 103 2.27 1.86 -3.30
CA VAL A 103 2.41 2.15 -1.88
C VAL A 103 3.81 2.71 -1.65
N LYS A 104 3.86 3.90 -1.10
CA LYS A 104 5.08 4.57 -0.63
C LYS A 104 5.39 4.08 0.79
N VAL A 105 6.59 3.56 0.99
CA VAL A 105 7.03 3.01 2.28
C VAL A 105 7.99 3.98 2.95
N PHE A 106 7.74 4.36 4.18
CA PHE A 106 8.51 5.38 4.91
C PHE A 106 9.41 4.75 5.97
N PHE A 107 10.73 4.77 5.78
CA PHE A 107 11.71 4.36 6.76
C PHE A 107 13.01 5.17 6.62
N GLY A 108 13.64 5.54 7.73
CA GLY A 108 14.77 6.46 7.73
C GLY A 108 14.47 7.71 6.88
N LYS A 109 15.30 7.98 5.88
CA LYS A 109 15.10 9.05 4.87
C LYS A 109 14.53 8.52 3.55
N ASN A 110 14.26 7.22 3.45
CA ASN A 110 13.82 6.57 2.22
C ASN A 110 12.30 6.60 2.06
N ARG A 111 11.86 6.61 0.80
CA ARG A 111 10.44 6.65 0.40
C ARG A 111 10.21 5.80 -0.86
N PRO A 112 10.65 4.51 -0.90
CA PRO A 112 10.46 3.69 -2.08
C PRO A 112 8.99 3.45 -2.39
N LEU A 113 8.71 3.21 -3.68
CA LEU A 113 7.40 2.90 -4.22
C LEU A 113 7.30 1.41 -4.53
N ILE A 114 6.23 0.77 -4.10
CA ILE A 114 5.92 -0.63 -4.38
C ILE A 114 4.61 -0.69 -5.14
N LEU A 115 4.58 -1.37 -6.29
CA LEU A 115 3.37 -1.57 -7.08
C LEU A 115 2.47 -2.61 -6.39
N ARG A 116 1.72 -2.17 -5.39
CA ARG A 116 0.73 -2.96 -4.62
C ARG A 116 -0.35 -2.06 -4.06
N SER A 117 -1.49 -2.65 -3.71
CA SER A 117 -2.54 -1.92 -3.01
C SER A 117 -2.24 -1.86 -1.50
N LEU A 118 -2.67 -0.79 -0.85
CA LEU A 118 -2.53 -0.65 0.60
C LEU A 118 -3.33 -1.73 1.37
N ASN A 119 -4.42 -2.25 0.79
CA ASN A 119 -5.19 -3.34 1.37
C ASN A 119 -4.38 -4.65 1.44
N SER A 120 -3.57 -4.94 0.41
CA SER A 120 -2.71 -6.14 0.42
C SER A 120 -1.62 -6.09 1.49
N PHE A 121 -1.23 -4.90 1.94
CA PHE A 121 -0.35 -4.73 3.09
C PHE A 121 -1.10 -4.93 4.41
N GLU A 122 -2.32 -4.36 4.55
CA GLU A 122 -3.15 -4.50 5.73
C GLU A 122 -3.40 -5.97 6.09
N ASP A 123 -3.69 -6.80 5.07
CA ASP A 123 -3.94 -8.23 5.25
C ASP A 123 -2.71 -9.03 5.71
N ARG A 124 -1.51 -8.49 5.51
CA ARG A 124 -0.25 -9.17 5.82
C ARG A 124 0.47 -8.63 7.04
N LEU A 125 0.18 -7.41 7.46
CA LEU A 125 0.82 -6.77 8.60
C LEU A 125 0.12 -7.18 9.89
N ASP A 126 0.92 -7.34 10.94
CA ASP A 126 0.41 -7.56 12.28
C ASP A 126 -0.41 -6.36 12.75
N GLN A 127 -1.66 -6.60 13.10
CA GLN A 127 -2.60 -5.56 13.53
C GLN A 127 -2.32 -5.01 14.94
N ASP A 128 -1.49 -5.68 15.73
CA ASP A 128 -1.06 -5.20 17.04
C ASP A 128 -0.04 -4.07 16.92
N HIS A 129 0.65 -3.99 15.76
CA HIS A 129 1.70 -2.99 15.52
C HIS A 129 1.37 -2.02 14.38
N PHE A 130 0.51 -2.43 13.45
CA PHE A 130 0.16 -1.61 12.30
C PHE A 130 -1.33 -1.32 12.24
N PHE A 131 -1.67 -0.06 12.12
CA PHE A 131 -3.05 0.42 12.14
C PHE A 131 -3.42 1.18 10.87
N ARG A 132 -4.58 0.84 10.28
CA ARG A 132 -5.17 1.57 9.15
C ARG A 132 -5.80 2.87 9.63
N ALA A 133 -5.08 3.98 9.53
CA ALA A 133 -5.57 5.28 9.97
C ALA A 133 -6.73 5.81 9.11
N ASN A 134 -6.62 5.65 7.79
CA ASN A 134 -7.64 6.04 6.82
C ASN A 134 -7.42 5.33 5.47
N ARG A 135 -8.10 5.79 4.39
CA ARG A 135 -7.95 5.18 3.06
C ARG A 135 -6.53 5.28 2.50
N LYS A 136 -5.78 6.28 2.93
CA LYS A 136 -4.48 6.63 2.37
C LYS A 136 -3.30 6.10 3.17
N PHE A 137 -3.47 5.84 4.48
CA PHE A 137 -2.36 5.54 5.39
C PHE A 137 -2.57 4.31 6.25
N ILE A 138 -1.50 3.49 6.37
CA ILE A 138 -1.27 2.55 7.46
C ILE A 138 -0.09 3.09 8.26
N ILE A 139 -0.20 3.17 9.58
CA ILE A 139 0.82 3.68 10.48
C ILE A 139 1.36 2.56 11.39
N ASN A 140 2.63 2.67 11.76
CA ASN A 140 3.23 1.84 12.79
C ASN A 140 3.00 2.51 14.15
N LEU A 141 2.31 1.82 15.04
CA LEU A 141 1.92 2.33 16.36
C LEU A 141 3.12 2.68 17.25
N ASN A 142 4.24 1.96 17.10
CA ASN A 142 5.47 2.20 17.85
C ASN A 142 6.15 3.53 17.47
N TRP A 143 5.75 4.12 16.35
CA TRP A 143 6.26 5.40 15.87
C TRP A 143 5.39 6.59 16.27
N ILE A 144 4.27 6.37 16.94
CA ILE A 144 3.43 7.47 17.43
C ILE A 144 4.17 8.22 18.53
N GLU A 145 4.25 9.53 18.38
CA GLU A 145 4.84 10.45 19.35
C GLU A 145 3.76 11.23 20.09
N ASN A 146 2.73 11.69 19.38
CA ASN A 146 1.64 12.47 19.95
C ASN A 146 0.29 12.11 19.32
N ILE A 147 -0.79 12.24 20.09
CA ILE A 147 -2.16 12.02 19.66
C ILE A 147 -3.02 13.19 20.13
N GLU A 148 -3.73 13.80 19.19
CA GLU A 148 -4.61 14.93 19.45
C GLU A 148 -6.04 14.63 18.93
N ASN A 149 -7.03 15.22 19.62
CA ASN A 149 -8.38 15.22 19.09
C ASN A 149 -8.43 16.06 17.80
N TRP A 150 -9.11 15.53 16.78
CA TRP A 150 -9.23 16.19 15.50
C TRP A 150 -10.68 16.45 15.13
N PHE A 151 -10.89 17.21 14.05
CA PHE A 151 -12.22 17.60 13.59
C PHE A 151 -13.18 16.42 13.47
N ASN A 152 -14.48 16.68 13.69
CA ASN A 152 -15.58 15.72 13.50
C ASN A 152 -15.43 14.40 14.29
N GLY A 153 -14.72 14.41 15.41
CA GLY A 153 -14.52 13.22 16.25
C GLY A 153 -13.46 12.24 15.73
N GLY A 154 -12.62 12.68 14.80
CA GLY A 154 -11.37 12.01 14.40
C GLY A 154 -10.25 12.23 15.41
N LEU A 155 -9.09 11.67 15.12
CA LEU A 155 -7.84 11.92 15.81
C LEU A 155 -6.78 12.35 14.80
N GLN A 156 -5.81 13.13 15.25
CA GLN A 156 -4.56 13.34 14.53
C GLN A 156 -3.42 12.72 15.33
N VAL A 157 -2.62 11.91 14.67
CA VAL A 157 -1.40 11.34 15.25
C VAL A 157 -0.19 12.01 14.61
N GLU A 158 0.81 12.30 15.40
CA GLU A 158 2.13 12.73 14.97
C GLU A 158 3.12 11.57 15.17
N LEU A 159 3.86 11.23 14.12
CA LEU A 159 4.88 10.19 14.17
C LEU A 159 6.24 10.82 14.51
N LYS A 160 7.14 10.04 15.12
CA LYS A 160 8.54 10.44 15.43
C LYS A 160 9.34 10.93 14.23
N GLY A 161 8.83 10.77 13.02
CA GLY A 161 9.37 11.33 11.77
C GLY A 161 8.82 12.71 11.41
N GLY A 162 7.90 13.26 12.21
CA GLY A 162 7.23 14.55 11.99
C GLY A 162 6.02 14.47 11.05
N GLU A 163 5.65 13.27 10.60
CA GLU A 163 4.46 13.09 9.76
C GLU A 163 3.18 13.19 10.62
N LYS A 164 2.22 14.03 10.19
CA LYS A 164 0.91 14.20 10.83
C LYS A 164 -0.16 13.48 10.02
N ILE A 165 -0.82 12.51 10.64
CA ILE A 165 -1.78 11.62 9.98
C ILE A 165 -3.13 11.72 10.66
N GLU A 166 -4.15 12.00 9.87
CA GLU A 166 -5.53 11.95 10.33
C GLU A 166 -6.01 10.49 10.48
N ILE A 167 -6.56 10.15 11.63
CA ILE A 167 -7.35 8.95 11.83
C ILE A 167 -8.82 9.33 11.65
N SER A 168 -9.48 8.74 10.65
CA SER A 168 -10.88 9.02 10.35
C SER A 168 -11.78 8.69 11.56
N ARG A 169 -12.93 9.38 11.70
CA ARG A 169 -13.87 9.18 12.80
C ARG A 169 -14.20 7.69 13.05
N ARG A 170 -14.45 6.93 11.97
CA ARG A 170 -14.75 5.49 12.08
C ARG A 170 -13.54 4.71 12.66
N GLN A 171 -12.35 5.04 12.22
CA GLN A 171 -11.13 4.37 12.68
C GLN A 171 -10.70 4.86 14.07
N ALA A 172 -11.05 6.08 14.46
CA ALA A 172 -10.74 6.63 15.79
C ALA A 172 -11.44 5.85 16.92
N ILE A 173 -12.66 5.33 16.66
CA ILE A 173 -13.36 4.46 17.62
C ILE A 173 -12.56 3.18 17.82
N ARG A 174 -12.24 2.48 16.72
CA ARG A 174 -11.46 1.23 16.74
C ARG A 174 -10.06 1.44 17.35
N PHE A 175 -9.42 2.58 17.04
CA PHE A 175 -8.13 2.94 17.58
C PHE A 175 -8.15 3.08 19.10
N LYS A 176 -9.18 3.76 19.64
CA LYS A 176 -9.38 3.93 21.08
C LYS A 176 -9.66 2.60 21.76
N GLU A 177 -10.54 1.77 21.19
CA GLU A 177 -10.85 0.43 21.72
C GLU A 177 -9.62 -0.49 21.81
N MET A 178 -8.75 -0.41 20.81
CA MET A 178 -7.54 -1.23 20.73
C MET A 178 -6.47 -0.80 21.75
N LEU A 179 -6.37 0.51 22.06
CA LEU A 179 -5.32 1.08 22.91
C LEU A 179 -5.83 1.51 24.31
N SER A 180 -7.14 1.37 24.60
CA SER A 180 -7.67 1.67 25.93
C SER A 180 -7.38 0.54 26.92
N LEU A 181 -7.00 0.92 28.13
CA LEU A 181 -6.86 0.02 29.30
C LEU A 181 -8.23 -0.38 29.83
#